data_30028b0395af2438a1e18c1bbcb0de06
#
_entry.id   30028b0395af2438a1e18c1bbcb0de06
#
_cell.length_a   1.000
_cell.length_b   1.000
_cell.length_c   1.000
_cell.angle_alpha   90.00
_cell.angle_beta   90.00
_cell.angle_gamma   90.00
#
_symmetry.space_group_name_H-M   'P 1'
#
loop_
_entity.id
_entity.type
_entity.pdbx_description
1 polymer ?
#
loop_
_entity_poly.entity_id
_entity_poly.type
_entity_poly.pdbx_seq_one_letter_code
_entity_poly.pdbx_strand_id
1 'polypeptide(L)'
;MSPASRSRPVLQFSAGGLVVDDAGRVLLIRARDLRNQPVWTLPKGALNPGESAADAALREVREETGWECEVVRELDAVTYWFQRDGRRIRKTVRWYLMRPLRKAGEHDHEVDEVLWTDPGDARARLRYESDLKLVNTMGSPEWPPIPPHARGVPGNP
;
A
#
# COMPACT_ATOMS: atom_id res chain seq x y z
N MET A 1 31.48 -26.24 -6.61
CA MET A 1 30.72 -25.11 -7.09
C MET A 1 31.19 -23.82 -6.48
N SER A 2 31.41 -22.83 -7.29
CA SER A 2 31.91 -21.57 -6.82
C SER A 2 30.79 -20.78 -6.12
N PRO A 3 31.11 -20.11 -5.02
CA PRO A 3 30.15 -19.21 -4.42
C PRO A 3 29.68 -18.11 -5.38
N ALA A 4 30.48 -17.80 -6.36
CA ALA A 4 30.10 -16.78 -7.34
C ALA A 4 28.90 -17.21 -8.16
N SER A 5 28.61 -18.51 -8.22
CA SER A 5 27.41 -18.96 -8.91
C SER A 5 26.13 -18.61 -8.15
N ARG A 6 26.28 -18.28 -6.88
CA ARG A 6 25.17 -17.71 -6.14
C ARG A 6 25.10 -16.24 -6.49
N SER A 7 24.25 -15.95 -7.42
CA SER A 7 24.09 -14.56 -7.80
C SER A 7 23.64 -13.73 -6.61
N ARG A 8 23.99 -12.46 -6.62
CA ARG A 8 23.47 -11.53 -5.65
C ARG A 8 21.97 -11.47 -5.78
N PRO A 9 21.25 -11.27 -4.68
CA PRO A 9 19.81 -11.14 -4.78
C PRO A 9 19.42 -9.94 -5.65
N VAL A 10 18.34 -10.11 -6.37
CA VAL A 10 17.72 -9.01 -7.08
C VAL A 10 16.95 -8.19 -6.06
N LEU A 11 17.18 -6.90 -6.04
CA LEU A 11 16.48 -5.99 -5.14
C LEU A 11 15.30 -5.38 -5.86
N GLN A 12 14.12 -5.45 -5.24
CA GLN A 12 12.92 -4.83 -5.77
C GLN A 12 12.36 -3.87 -4.72
N PHE A 13 11.90 -2.73 -5.18
CA PHE A 13 11.34 -1.71 -4.30
C PHE A 13 9.95 -1.33 -4.77
N SER A 14 9.03 -1.33 -3.83
CA SER A 14 7.66 -0.90 -4.05
C SER A 14 7.27 0.07 -2.96
N ALA A 15 6.19 0.79 -3.19
CA ALA A 15 5.63 1.69 -2.20
C ALA A 15 4.12 1.66 -2.30
N GLY A 16 3.45 1.87 -1.19
CA GLY A 16 2.02 1.86 -1.16
C GLY A 16 1.45 2.66 -0.01
N GLY A 17 0.13 2.68 0.06
CA GLY A 17 -0.57 3.50 1.02
C GLY A 17 -1.60 2.76 1.84
N LEU A 18 -1.59 3.05 3.13
CA LEU A 18 -2.72 2.76 4.01
C LEU A 18 -3.54 4.04 4.03
N VAL A 19 -4.60 4.06 3.26
CA VAL A 19 -5.42 5.25 3.09
C VAL A 19 -6.60 5.18 4.04
N VAL A 20 -6.70 6.18 4.93
CA VAL A 20 -7.73 6.20 5.97
C VAL A 20 -8.46 7.52 5.86
N ASP A 21 -9.79 7.46 5.80
CA ASP A 21 -10.62 8.66 5.72
C ASP A 21 -11.00 9.18 7.11
N ASP A 22 -11.75 10.25 7.14
CA ASP A 22 -12.14 10.89 8.41
C ASP A 22 -13.06 10.02 9.25
N ALA A 23 -13.72 9.05 8.65
CA ALA A 23 -14.57 8.10 9.36
C ALA A 23 -13.81 6.88 9.84
N GLY A 24 -12.49 6.83 9.59
CA GLY A 24 -11.67 5.68 9.97
C GLY A 24 -11.77 4.50 9.02
N ARG A 25 -12.34 4.70 7.83
CA ARG A 25 -12.43 3.63 6.84
C ARG A 25 -11.15 3.51 6.05
N VAL A 26 -10.85 2.29 5.64
CA VAL A 26 -9.63 1.93 4.90
C VAL A 26 -9.98 1.66 3.46
N LEU A 27 -9.10 2.07 2.56
CA LEU A 27 -9.28 1.88 1.12
C LEU A 27 -8.57 0.59 0.70
N LEU A 28 -9.34 -0.35 0.17
CA LEU A 28 -8.81 -1.63 -0.33
C LEU A 28 -9.03 -1.73 -1.82
N ILE A 29 -8.22 -2.57 -2.46
CA ILE A 29 -8.46 -2.97 -3.85
C ILE A 29 -8.64 -4.48 -3.91
N ARG A 30 -9.42 -4.93 -4.88
CA ARG A 30 -9.46 -6.34 -5.24
C ARG A 30 -8.73 -6.49 -6.57
N ALA A 31 -7.66 -7.25 -6.56
CA ALA A 31 -6.82 -7.47 -7.72
C ALA A 31 -6.65 -8.98 -7.91
N ARG A 32 -5.72 -9.38 -8.77
CA ARG A 32 -5.46 -10.78 -9.05
C ARG A 32 -4.08 -11.16 -8.53
N ASP A 33 -4.00 -12.31 -7.89
CA ASP A 33 -2.71 -12.84 -7.45
C ASP A 33 -2.01 -13.56 -8.61
N LEU A 34 -0.86 -14.17 -8.33
CA LEU A 34 -0.07 -14.84 -9.37
C LEU A 34 -0.78 -16.04 -9.97
N ARG A 35 -1.81 -16.58 -9.31
CA ARG A 35 -2.63 -17.67 -9.80
C ARG A 35 -3.91 -17.17 -10.45
N ASN A 36 -3.98 -15.87 -10.72
CA ASN A 36 -5.15 -15.22 -11.30
C ASN A 36 -6.41 -15.36 -10.45
N GLN A 37 -6.22 -15.46 -9.12
CA GLN A 37 -7.34 -15.51 -8.19
C GLN A 37 -7.58 -14.14 -7.59
N PRO A 38 -8.84 -13.75 -7.36
CA PRO A 38 -9.12 -12.45 -6.75
C PRO A 38 -8.60 -12.41 -5.32
N VAL A 39 -8.03 -11.27 -4.95
CA VAL A 39 -7.49 -11.05 -3.62
C VAL A 39 -7.69 -9.59 -3.23
N TRP A 40 -8.13 -9.38 -1.99
CA TRP A 40 -8.19 -8.03 -1.42
C TRP A 40 -6.83 -7.69 -0.83
N THR A 41 -6.36 -6.48 -1.12
CA THR A 41 -5.04 -6.04 -0.68
C THR A 41 -5.02 -4.51 -0.58
N LEU A 42 -3.97 -3.99 0.02
CA LEU A 42 -3.72 -2.55 0.04
C LEU A 42 -3.05 -2.14 -1.27
N PRO A 43 -3.32 -0.93 -1.77
CA PRO A 43 -2.73 -0.47 -3.03
C PRO A 43 -1.23 -0.23 -2.89
N LYS A 44 -0.46 -0.73 -3.85
CA LYS A 44 0.99 -0.55 -3.91
C LYS A 44 1.51 -0.90 -5.28
N GLY A 45 2.73 -0.47 -5.58
CA GLY A 45 3.39 -0.88 -6.81
C GLY A 45 4.83 -0.45 -6.84
N ALA A 46 5.51 -0.78 -7.94
CA ALA A 46 6.95 -0.57 -8.09
C ALA A 46 7.30 0.90 -8.24
N LEU A 47 8.48 1.26 -7.75
CA LEU A 47 9.04 2.59 -8.01
C LEU A 47 9.50 2.68 -9.45
N ASN A 48 9.26 3.83 -10.06
CA ASN A 48 9.87 4.17 -11.34
C ASN A 48 11.28 4.72 -11.10
N PRO A 49 12.18 4.60 -12.09
CA PRO A 49 13.53 5.17 -11.95
C PRO A 49 13.48 6.65 -11.58
N GLY A 50 14.25 7.03 -10.56
CA GLY A 50 14.31 8.41 -10.11
C GLY A 50 13.15 8.88 -9.26
N GLU A 51 12.17 8.02 -9.01
CA GLU A 51 10.99 8.37 -8.23
C GLU A 51 11.26 8.13 -6.75
N SER A 52 10.84 9.05 -5.89
CA SER A 52 10.92 8.79 -4.44
C SER A 52 9.87 7.77 -4.05
N ALA A 53 10.09 7.08 -2.93
CA ALA A 53 9.12 6.10 -2.45
C ALA A 53 7.78 6.76 -2.13
N ALA A 54 7.79 7.95 -1.54
CA ALA A 54 6.54 8.64 -1.22
C ALA A 54 5.76 9.00 -2.50
N ASP A 55 6.46 9.51 -3.52
CA ASP A 55 5.81 9.84 -4.78
C ASP A 55 5.29 8.60 -5.49
N ALA A 56 6.06 7.50 -5.44
CA ALA A 56 5.60 6.23 -6.00
C ALA A 56 4.34 5.74 -5.30
N ALA A 57 4.30 5.84 -3.96
CA ALA A 57 3.13 5.43 -3.20
C ALA A 57 1.90 6.25 -3.59
N LEU A 58 2.05 7.56 -3.69
CA LEU A 58 0.94 8.43 -4.11
C LEU A 58 0.46 8.11 -5.52
N ARG A 59 1.40 7.88 -6.43
CA ARG A 59 1.07 7.54 -7.81
C ARG A 59 0.35 6.19 -7.90
N GLU A 60 0.88 5.18 -7.21
CA GLU A 60 0.28 3.84 -7.26
C GLU A 60 -1.12 3.83 -6.64
N VAL A 61 -1.31 4.53 -5.53
CA VAL A 61 -2.64 4.64 -4.93
C VAL A 61 -3.60 5.29 -5.91
N ARG A 62 -3.17 6.36 -6.57
CA ARG A 62 -4.04 7.04 -7.54
C ARG A 62 -4.37 6.13 -8.72
N GLU A 63 -3.38 5.42 -9.26
CA GLU A 63 -3.60 4.53 -10.40
C GLU A 63 -4.53 3.38 -10.03
N GLU A 64 -4.33 2.79 -8.87
CA GLU A 64 -5.08 1.59 -8.48
C GLU A 64 -6.43 1.89 -7.88
N THR A 65 -6.65 3.07 -7.35
CA THR A 65 -7.91 3.39 -6.67
C THR A 65 -8.66 4.57 -7.26
N GLY A 66 -8.00 5.42 -8.03
CA GLY A 66 -8.58 6.65 -8.54
C GLY A 66 -8.57 7.79 -7.54
N TRP A 67 -7.96 7.61 -6.37
CA TRP A 67 -7.96 8.64 -5.32
C TRP A 67 -6.64 9.37 -5.25
N GLU A 68 -6.71 10.71 -5.26
CA GLU A 68 -5.57 11.54 -4.89
C GLU A 68 -5.53 11.68 -3.39
N CYS A 69 -4.34 11.47 -2.84
CA CYS A 69 -4.14 11.45 -1.40
C CYS A 69 -2.95 12.34 -1.03
N GLU A 70 -2.79 12.58 0.25
CA GLU A 70 -1.58 13.17 0.78
C GLU A 70 -1.00 12.25 1.82
N VAL A 71 0.32 12.29 1.97
CA VAL A 71 1.03 11.48 2.95
C VAL A 71 0.90 12.16 4.32
N VAL A 72 0.47 11.39 5.31
CA VAL A 72 0.42 11.84 6.69
C VAL A 72 1.75 11.53 7.39
N ARG A 73 2.23 10.29 7.24
CA ARG A 73 3.53 9.88 7.76
C ARG A 73 3.95 8.56 7.16
N GLU A 74 5.23 8.24 7.29
CA GLU A 74 5.76 6.95 6.87
C GLU A 74 5.47 5.90 7.94
N LEU A 75 5.13 4.70 7.50
CA LEU A 75 4.92 3.54 8.34
C LEU A 75 6.10 2.60 8.19
N ASP A 76 6.10 1.50 8.97
CA ASP A 76 7.20 0.55 8.89
C ASP A 76 7.24 -0.12 7.52
N ALA A 77 8.43 -0.23 6.97
CA ALA A 77 8.64 -0.95 5.73
C ALA A 77 8.59 -2.45 6.00
N VAL A 78 8.23 -3.20 4.97
CA VAL A 78 8.17 -4.66 5.02
C VAL A 78 9.16 -5.19 4.01
N THR A 79 10.01 -6.13 4.44
CA THR A 79 10.96 -6.78 3.54
C THR A 79 10.70 -8.28 3.57
N TYR A 80 10.65 -8.89 2.39
CA TYR A 80 10.51 -10.33 2.30
C TYR A 80 11.31 -10.87 1.12
N TRP A 81 11.55 -12.17 1.17
CA TRP A 81 12.37 -12.87 0.19
C TRP A 81 11.52 -13.89 -0.54
N PHE A 82 11.80 -14.06 -1.82
CA PHE A 82 11.20 -15.13 -2.60
C PHE A 82 12.11 -15.47 -3.77
N GLN A 83 11.77 -16.53 -4.47
CA GLN A 83 12.51 -16.93 -5.66
C GLN A 83 11.62 -16.84 -6.88
N ARG A 84 12.21 -16.38 -7.96
CA ARG A 84 11.56 -16.35 -9.27
C ARG A 84 12.62 -16.65 -10.32
N ASP A 85 12.32 -17.61 -11.18
CA ASP A 85 13.23 -18.01 -12.27
C ASP A 85 14.62 -18.35 -11.77
N GLY A 86 14.69 -19.05 -10.63
CA GLY A 86 15.95 -19.48 -10.06
C GLY A 86 16.74 -18.40 -9.35
N ARG A 87 16.20 -17.19 -9.26
CA ARG A 87 16.91 -16.08 -8.60
C ARG A 87 16.25 -15.71 -7.30
N ARG A 88 17.09 -15.39 -6.31
CA ARG A 88 16.59 -14.85 -5.05
C ARG A 88 16.20 -13.40 -5.24
N ILE A 89 15.05 -13.03 -4.74
CA ILE A 89 14.56 -11.66 -4.81
C ILE A 89 14.31 -11.17 -3.38
N ARG A 90 14.86 -10.01 -3.07
CA ARG A 90 14.59 -9.31 -1.82
C ARG A 90 13.71 -8.13 -2.17
N LYS A 91 12.48 -8.17 -1.69
CA LYS A 91 11.52 -7.11 -1.98
C LYS A 91 11.26 -6.29 -0.73
N THR A 92 11.41 -4.98 -0.85
CA THR A 92 11.09 -4.04 0.21
C THR A 92 9.91 -3.19 -0.24
N VAL A 93 8.88 -3.15 0.60
CA VAL A 93 7.72 -2.30 0.35
C VAL A 93 7.71 -1.22 1.43
N ARG A 94 7.72 0.03 1.00
CA ARG A 94 7.64 1.16 1.91
C ARG A 94 6.19 1.62 1.97
N TRP A 95 5.66 1.76 3.17
CA TRP A 95 4.26 2.07 3.38
C TRP A 95 4.09 3.46 3.97
N TYR A 96 3.01 4.11 3.58
CA TYR A 96 2.71 5.47 4.03
C TYR A 96 1.25 5.52 4.50
N LEU A 97 1.03 6.15 5.65
CA LEU A 97 -0.31 6.51 6.06
C LEU A 97 -0.73 7.70 5.21
N MET A 98 -1.88 7.58 4.59
CA MET A 98 -2.37 8.61 3.69
C MET A 98 -3.78 9.03 4.04
N ARG A 99 -4.10 10.26 3.68
CA ARG A 99 -5.43 10.81 3.79
C ARG A 99 -5.97 11.10 2.39
N PRO A 100 -7.22 10.70 2.08
CA PRO A 100 -7.76 11.00 0.76
C PRO A 100 -8.08 12.48 0.63
N LEU A 101 -7.80 13.05 -0.54
CA LEU A 101 -8.12 14.42 -0.87
C LEU A 101 -9.36 14.49 -1.75
N ARG A 102 -9.37 13.72 -2.84
CA ARG A 102 -10.51 13.70 -3.76
C ARG A 102 -10.41 12.49 -4.68
N LYS A 103 -11.55 12.08 -5.20
CA LYS A 103 -11.56 11.09 -6.26
C LYS A 103 -11.20 11.79 -7.57
N ALA A 104 -10.08 11.38 -8.18
CA ALA A 104 -9.51 12.05 -9.34
C ALA A 104 -9.75 11.30 -10.64
N GLY A 105 -10.21 10.04 -10.58
CA GLY A 105 -10.45 9.26 -11.79
C GLY A 105 -10.86 7.85 -11.45
N GLU A 106 -10.82 6.99 -12.45
CA GLU A 106 -11.11 5.57 -12.27
C GLU A 106 -9.84 4.81 -11.90
N HIS A 107 -10.02 3.65 -11.30
CA HIS A 107 -8.91 2.73 -11.07
C HIS A 107 -8.50 2.09 -12.40
N ASP A 108 -7.27 1.57 -12.45
CA ASP A 108 -6.80 0.96 -13.67
C ASP A 108 -7.45 -0.43 -13.88
N HIS A 109 -7.21 -1.01 -15.06
CA HIS A 109 -7.88 -2.24 -15.46
C HIS A 109 -7.36 -3.48 -14.73
N GLU A 110 -6.24 -3.37 -14.03
CA GLU A 110 -5.69 -4.48 -13.25
C GLU A 110 -6.40 -4.65 -11.92
N VAL A 111 -7.20 -3.68 -11.54
CA VAL A 111 -7.97 -3.69 -10.30
C VAL A 111 -9.44 -3.95 -10.64
N ASP A 112 -10.01 -4.97 -10.02
CA ASP A 112 -11.40 -5.35 -10.27
C ASP A 112 -12.38 -4.47 -9.51
N GLU A 113 -12.01 -4.06 -8.29
CA GLU A 113 -12.92 -3.32 -7.42
C GLU A 113 -12.13 -2.50 -6.40
N VAL A 114 -12.67 -1.35 -6.03
CA VAL A 114 -12.14 -0.48 -4.99
C VAL A 114 -13.20 -0.37 -3.90
N LEU A 115 -12.79 -0.50 -2.64
CA LEU A 115 -13.73 -0.56 -1.54
C LEU A 115 -13.23 0.27 -0.35
N TRP A 116 -14.09 1.17 0.15
CA TRP A 116 -13.91 1.79 1.46
C TRP A 116 -14.62 0.91 2.49
N THR A 117 -13.90 0.49 3.52
CA THR A 117 -14.50 -0.37 4.54
C THR A 117 -13.90 -0.11 5.91
N ASP A 118 -14.61 -0.53 6.96
CA ASP A 118 -14.08 -0.36 8.31
C ASP A 118 -12.91 -1.32 8.56
N PRO A 119 -12.07 -1.03 9.58
CA PRO A 119 -10.90 -1.88 9.82
C PRO A 119 -11.24 -3.35 10.14
N GLY A 120 -12.37 -3.60 10.78
CA GLY A 120 -12.80 -4.97 11.08
C GLY A 120 -13.08 -5.75 9.82
N ASP A 121 -13.83 -5.16 8.90
CA ASP A 121 -14.12 -5.80 7.62
C ASP A 121 -12.85 -5.91 6.78
N ALA A 122 -11.97 -4.91 6.83
CA ALA A 122 -10.70 -4.96 6.14
C ALA A 122 -9.89 -6.18 6.59
N ARG A 123 -9.80 -6.41 7.90
CA ARG A 123 -9.10 -7.57 8.43
C ARG A 123 -9.71 -8.89 7.97
N ALA A 124 -11.01 -8.94 7.83
CA ALA A 124 -11.68 -10.15 7.36
C ALA A 124 -11.43 -10.42 5.88
N ARG A 125 -11.20 -9.38 5.08
CA ARG A 125 -11.00 -9.53 3.63
C ARG A 125 -9.54 -9.72 3.24
N LEU A 126 -8.62 -9.04 3.94
CA LEU A 126 -7.21 -9.07 3.59
C LEU A 126 -6.63 -10.46 3.82
N ARG A 127 -5.87 -10.94 2.85
CA ARG A 127 -5.27 -12.28 2.92
C ARG A 127 -3.80 -12.23 3.31
N TYR A 128 -3.09 -11.17 2.92
CA TYR A 128 -1.65 -11.09 3.15
C TYR A 128 -1.36 -10.61 4.56
N GLU A 129 -0.46 -11.34 5.24
CA GLU A 129 -0.12 -11.03 6.62
C GLU A 129 0.46 -9.62 6.78
N SER A 130 1.25 -9.18 5.80
CA SER A 130 1.83 -7.84 5.85
C SER A 130 0.77 -6.75 5.81
N ASP A 131 -0.28 -6.94 5.01
CA ASP A 131 -1.40 -6.00 4.96
C ASP A 131 -2.16 -6.00 6.29
N LEU A 132 -2.39 -7.20 6.83
CA LEU A 132 -3.08 -7.34 8.12
C LEU A 132 -2.32 -6.64 9.24
N LYS A 133 -0.99 -6.75 9.26
CA LYS A 133 -0.18 -6.09 10.27
C LYS A 133 -0.36 -4.58 10.21
N LEU A 134 -0.39 -4.02 8.99
CA LEU A 134 -0.58 -2.58 8.83
C LEU A 134 -1.93 -2.14 9.36
N VAL A 135 -2.99 -2.84 8.99
CA VAL A 135 -4.34 -2.48 9.44
C VAL A 135 -4.44 -2.66 10.96
N ASN A 136 -3.80 -3.68 11.52
CA ASN A 136 -3.81 -3.91 12.96
C ASN A 136 -3.15 -2.79 13.74
N THR A 137 -2.18 -2.08 13.16
CA THR A 137 -1.56 -0.95 13.86
C THR A 137 -2.56 0.17 14.13
N MET A 138 -3.64 0.25 13.39
CA MET A 138 -4.66 1.27 13.59
C MET A 138 -5.36 1.16 14.94
N GLY A 139 -5.36 -0.04 15.55
CA GLY A 139 -5.93 -0.23 16.88
C GLY A 139 -4.93 -0.08 18.00
N SER A 140 -3.68 0.22 17.69
CA SER A 140 -2.61 0.33 18.67
C SER A 140 -2.72 1.64 19.45
N PRO A 141 -2.38 1.65 20.74
CA PRO A 141 -2.30 2.91 21.49
C PRO A 141 -1.31 3.90 20.91
N GLU A 142 -0.31 3.41 20.19
CA GLU A 142 0.65 4.29 19.53
C GLU A 142 0.15 4.87 18.21
N TRP A 143 -1.01 4.43 17.74
CA TRP A 143 -1.53 4.95 16.50
C TRP A 143 -1.95 6.40 16.69
N PRO A 144 -1.25 7.33 16.07
CA PRO A 144 -1.62 8.73 16.27
C PRO A 144 -2.90 9.03 15.51
N PRO A 145 -3.79 9.81 16.08
CA PRO A 145 -4.93 10.27 15.31
C PRO A 145 -4.45 11.16 14.18
N ILE A 146 -5.21 11.19 13.09
CA ILE A 146 -4.92 12.10 12.00
C ILE A 146 -5.14 13.52 12.52
N PRO A 147 -4.12 14.39 12.48
CA PRO A 147 -4.28 15.74 13.02
C PRO A 147 -5.39 16.51 12.32
N PRO A 148 -6.10 17.40 13.01
CA PRO A 148 -7.19 18.15 12.40
C PRO A 148 -6.79 18.91 11.14
N HIS A 149 -5.60 19.50 11.11
CA HIS A 149 -5.14 20.20 9.92
C HIS A 149 -4.92 19.27 8.74
N ALA A 150 -4.62 18.01 8.99
CA ALA A 150 -4.45 17.01 7.93
C ALA A 150 -5.79 16.44 7.48
N ARG A 151 -6.87 16.72 8.19
CA ARG A 151 -8.20 16.27 7.76
C ARG A 151 -8.81 17.18 6.73
N GLY A 152 -8.06 18.10 6.26
CA GLY A 152 -8.42 18.86 5.11
C GLY A 152 -9.61 19.68 5.19
N VAL A 153 -9.98 20.04 6.23
CA VAL A 153 -11.04 20.89 6.11
C VAL A 153 -10.57 22.17 5.69
N PRO A 154 -10.81 22.17 4.70
CA PRO A 154 -10.32 23.00 4.24
C PRO A 154 -10.29 24.10 4.69
N GLY A 155 -9.91 23.98 4.81
CA GLY A 155 -9.82 24.60 5.12
C GLY A 155 -10.27 25.06 5.94
N ASN A 156 -10.50 24.77 6.17
CA ASN A 156 -10.98 24.81 6.69
C ASN A 156 -10.90 25.44 7.18
N PRO A 157 -11.16 25.69 7.26
CA PRO A 157 -11.17 26.26 7.46
C PRO A 157 -11.01 26.63 7.42
#